data_0dc0ce9d32143904d653318ce8a67ed8
#
_entry.id   0dc0ce9d32143904d653318ce8a67ed8
#
_cell.length_a   1.000
_cell.length_b   1.000
_cell.length_c   1.000
_cell.angle_alpha   90.00
_cell.angle_beta   90.00
_cell.angle_gamma   90.00
#
_symmetry.space_group_name_H-M   'P 1'
#
loop_
_entity.id
_entity.type
_entity.pdbx_description
1 polymer ?
#
loop_
_entity_poly.entity_id
_entity_poly.type
_entity_poly.pdbx_seq_one_letter_code
_entity_poly.pdbx_strand_id
1 'polypeptide(L)'
;MKRMPKARRLFTLFSLVLIAHSEGQSGQSRKLMGVINEESSWSPDGKTIAFDSSRPGKTSVYTWRIETRELKRITSGDANDITPEWSPDGKEIAFVSDRTGHNEIFVVDLAGTTVHQVTNDKSDNIHPHWSPDGQRIIYCSARDNPDQSSAPEGEIYEIYTVKPDGSDATRITKDKGINTYPSYSPDGRFIVFRKIIGNKNSEVFVMNGDGSSPRNLTNNPAFDGWARWSPDGSRIVFGSNRGGTDYEIYVMNAGGSSVQRITELHGRNTSPKWSPDGKKISFDHAAQGECDIFTIDAPQK
;
A
#
# COMPACT_ATOMS: atom_id res chain seq x y z
N MET A 1 -14.73 46.21 4.91
CA MET A 1 -13.95 44.98 4.86
C MET A 1 -14.50 44.03 3.81
N LYS A 2 -13.87 44.00 2.62
CA LYS A 2 -14.29 43.12 1.50
C LYS A 2 -13.71 41.74 1.74
N ARG A 3 -14.58 40.73 1.85
CA ARG A 3 -14.17 39.30 1.89
C ARG A 3 -13.60 38.92 0.53
N MET A 4 -12.33 38.48 0.51
CA MET A 4 -11.73 37.84 -0.66
C MET A 4 -12.42 36.50 -0.94
N PRO A 5 -12.65 36.15 -2.21
CA PRO A 5 -13.22 34.86 -2.55
C PRO A 5 -12.16 33.76 -2.32
N LYS A 6 -12.55 32.69 -1.63
CA LYS A 6 -11.79 31.45 -1.50
C LYS A 6 -11.58 30.90 -2.92
N ALA A 7 -10.32 30.85 -3.35
CA ALA A 7 -9.94 30.14 -4.58
C ALA A 7 -10.40 28.68 -4.48
N ARG A 8 -11.39 28.29 -5.26
CA ARG A 8 -11.75 26.90 -5.49
C ARG A 8 -10.57 26.27 -6.25
N ARG A 9 -9.79 25.44 -5.57
CA ARG A 9 -8.84 24.56 -6.24
C ARG A 9 -9.64 23.58 -7.09
N LEU A 10 -9.47 23.65 -8.42
CA LEU A 10 -10.00 22.65 -9.34
C LEU A 10 -9.20 21.36 -9.10
N PHE A 11 -9.81 20.41 -8.39
CA PHE A 11 -9.27 19.07 -8.30
C PHE A 11 -9.63 18.33 -9.59
N THR A 12 -8.65 18.06 -10.43
CA THR A 12 -8.83 17.15 -11.56
C THR A 12 -8.69 15.73 -11.02
N LEU A 13 -9.80 15.14 -10.65
CA LEU A 13 -9.87 13.70 -10.32
C LEU A 13 -9.83 12.93 -11.65
N PHE A 14 -8.78 12.18 -11.88
CA PHE A 14 -8.77 11.13 -12.88
C PHE A 14 -9.04 9.80 -12.18
N SER A 15 -10.27 9.31 -12.28
CA SER A 15 -10.57 7.93 -11.99
C SER A 15 -9.86 7.06 -13.03
N LEU A 16 -9.04 6.11 -12.59
CA LEU A 16 -8.57 5.01 -13.42
C LEU A 16 -9.75 4.02 -13.60
N VAL A 17 -10.83 4.48 -14.27
CA VAL A 17 -11.92 3.58 -14.62
C VAL A 17 -11.38 2.58 -15.64
N LEU A 18 -11.06 1.40 -15.17
CA LEU A 18 -10.71 0.23 -15.97
C LEU A 18 -11.97 -0.27 -16.71
N ILE A 19 -12.34 0.41 -17.79
CA ILE A 19 -13.40 -0.05 -18.70
C ILE A 19 -12.83 -1.22 -19.49
N ALA A 20 -13.16 -2.45 -19.06
CA ALA A 20 -12.93 -3.63 -19.89
C ALA A 20 -13.85 -3.53 -21.10
N HIS A 21 -13.29 -3.25 -22.30
CA HIS A 21 -13.99 -3.42 -23.56
C HIS A 21 -14.11 -4.91 -23.84
N SER A 22 -15.31 -5.49 -23.67
CA SER A 22 -15.69 -6.68 -24.39
C SER A 22 -16.13 -6.26 -25.79
N GLU A 23 -15.40 -6.64 -26.82
CA GLU A 23 -15.83 -6.48 -28.20
C GLU A 23 -17.14 -7.26 -28.41
N GLY A 24 -18.19 -6.54 -28.81
CA GLY A 24 -19.42 -7.11 -29.34
C GLY A 24 -20.72 -6.59 -28.71
N GLN A 25 -21.31 -5.62 -29.41
CA GLN A 25 -22.70 -5.12 -29.36
C GLN A 25 -23.03 -3.93 -28.46
N SER A 26 -23.38 -2.85 -29.18
CA SER A 26 -24.28 -1.73 -28.79
C SER A 26 -24.11 -1.05 -27.44
N GLY A 27 -23.39 0.04 -27.40
CA GLY A 27 -23.80 1.33 -26.84
C GLY A 27 -24.14 1.47 -25.37
N GLN A 28 -23.84 0.53 -24.48
CA GLN A 28 -23.91 0.71 -23.05
C GLN A 28 -22.63 0.20 -22.41
N SER A 29 -21.83 1.11 -21.84
CA SER A 29 -20.74 0.75 -20.95
C SER A 29 -21.32 -0.02 -19.76
N ARG A 30 -21.18 -1.34 -19.74
CA ARG A 30 -21.47 -2.15 -18.57
C ARG A 30 -20.40 -1.85 -17.52
N LYS A 31 -20.75 -1.01 -16.55
CA LYS A 31 -20.01 -0.92 -15.30
C LYS A 31 -20.02 -2.33 -14.68
N LEU A 32 -18.86 -2.94 -14.51
CA LEU A 32 -18.74 -4.21 -13.79
C LEU A 32 -19.02 -3.92 -12.31
N MET A 33 -20.25 -4.11 -11.89
CA MET A 33 -20.64 -3.96 -10.49
C MET A 33 -19.94 -5.03 -9.64
N GLY A 34 -19.32 -4.61 -8.53
CA GLY A 34 -18.73 -5.51 -7.54
C GLY A 34 -17.27 -5.92 -7.80
N VAL A 35 -16.55 -5.28 -8.71
CA VAL A 35 -15.09 -5.45 -8.83
C VAL A 35 -14.40 -4.55 -7.81
N ILE A 36 -13.52 -5.15 -7.03
CA ILE A 36 -12.65 -4.45 -6.08
C ILE A 36 -11.26 -4.36 -6.69
N ASN A 37 -10.70 -3.15 -6.78
CA ASN A 37 -9.32 -2.87 -7.17
C ASN A 37 -8.66 -2.10 -6.03
N GLU A 38 -7.59 -2.65 -5.45
CA GLU A 38 -6.96 -2.08 -4.25
C GLU A 38 -5.43 -2.20 -4.31
N GLU A 39 -4.77 -1.61 -3.33
CA GLU A 39 -3.32 -1.76 -3.05
C GLU A 39 -2.43 -1.49 -4.26
N SER A 40 -2.59 -0.29 -4.84
CA SER A 40 -1.79 0.10 -6.02
C SER A 40 -0.30 0.24 -5.70
N SER A 41 0.57 -0.06 -6.68
CA SER A 41 2.02 0.17 -6.64
C SER A 41 2.51 0.68 -7.99
N TRP A 42 3.31 1.76 -7.98
CA TRP A 42 3.86 2.36 -9.19
C TRP A 42 5.11 1.61 -9.66
N SER A 43 5.22 1.34 -10.96
CA SER A 43 6.51 0.92 -11.55
C SER A 43 7.56 2.02 -11.37
N PRO A 44 8.86 1.69 -11.24
CA PRO A 44 9.91 2.68 -11.03
C PRO A 44 10.01 3.74 -12.14
N ASP A 45 9.59 3.43 -13.36
CA ASP A 45 9.52 4.38 -14.48
C ASP A 45 8.25 5.26 -14.49
N GLY A 46 7.32 5.03 -13.55
CA GLY A 46 6.07 5.76 -13.40
C GLY A 46 5.03 5.53 -14.49
N LYS A 47 5.23 4.55 -15.39
CA LYS A 47 4.35 4.33 -16.55
C LYS A 47 3.31 3.26 -16.33
N THR A 48 3.46 2.45 -15.30
CA THR A 48 2.59 1.30 -15.02
C THR A 48 2.21 1.28 -13.54
N ILE A 49 0.97 0.87 -13.25
CA ILE A 49 0.50 0.63 -11.90
C ILE A 49 0.21 -0.86 -11.77
N ALA A 50 0.78 -1.52 -10.77
CA ALA A 50 0.34 -2.83 -10.31
C ALA A 50 -0.73 -2.66 -9.24
N PHE A 51 -1.69 -3.56 -9.17
CA PHE A 51 -2.76 -3.57 -8.19
C PHE A 51 -3.38 -4.96 -8.09
N ASP A 52 -4.08 -5.22 -7.03
CA ASP A 52 -4.88 -6.43 -6.94
C ASP A 52 -6.33 -6.17 -7.36
N SER A 53 -6.97 -7.21 -7.92
CA SER A 53 -8.34 -7.11 -8.43
C SER A 53 -9.10 -8.42 -8.31
N SER A 54 -10.37 -8.32 -7.86
CA SER A 54 -11.28 -9.45 -7.69
C SER A 54 -12.00 -9.88 -9.00
N ARG A 55 -11.60 -9.37 -10.19
CA ARG A 55 -12.31 -9.55 -11.47
C ARG A 55 -12.72 -10.96 -11.84
N PRO A 56 -11.90 -12.00 -11.74
CA PRO A 56 -12.28 -13.35 -12.13
C PRO A 56 -12.70 -14.25 -10.96
N GLY A 57 -13.12 -13.67 -9.84
CA GLY A 57 -13.56 -14.42 -8.66
C GLY A 57 -12.55 -14.45 -7.52
N LYS A 58 -11.34 -14.99 -7.73
CA LYS A 58 -10.22 -14.85 -6.79
C LYS A 58 -9.43 -13.60 -7.11
N THR A 59 -8.92 -12.93 -6.07
CA THR A 59 -8.10 -11.73 -6.24
C THR A 59 -6.78 -12.09 -6.91
N SER A 60 -6.38 -11.30 -7.88
CA SER A 60 -5.14 -11.52 -8.64
C SER A 60 -4.42 -10.21 -8.88
N VAL A 61 -3.11 -10.28 -9.07
CA VAL A 61 -2.29 -9.13 -9.41
C VAL A 61 -2.44 -8.79 -10.90
N TYR A 62 -2.71 -7.54 -11.17
CA TYR A 62 -2.79 -6.93 -12.50
C TYR A 62 -1.80 -5.79 -12.62
N THR A 63 -1.46 -5.46 -13.87
CA THR A 63 -0.76 -4.22 -14.21
C THR A 63 -1.59 -3.41 -15.19
N TRP A 64 -1.57 -2.10 -15.02
CA TRP A 64 -2.19 -1.13 -15.91
C TRP A 64 -1.15 -0.16 -16.44
N ARG A 65 -0.93 -0.18 -17.76
CA ARG A 65 -0.05 0.76 -18.43
C ARG A 65 -0.81 2.06 -18.76
N ILE A 66 -0.39 3.15 -18.14
CA ILE A 66 -1.15 4.41 -18.10
C ILE A 66 -1.35 4.99 -19.51
N GLU A 67 -0.29 5.05 -20.31
CA GLU A 67 -0.30 5.66 -21.64
C GLU A 67 -1.15 4.88 -22.65
N THR A 68 -0.94 3.56 -22.72
CA THR A 68 -1.63 2.67 -23.68
C THR A 68 -2.97 2.16 -23.18
N ARG A 69 -3.28 2.33 -21.88
CA ARG A 69 -4.46 1.77 -21.21
C ARG A 69 -4.52 0.24 -21.29
N GLU A 70 -3.38 -0.39 -21.39
CA GLU A 70 -3.27 -1.85 -21.44
C GLU A 70 -3.39 -2.43 -20.06
N LEU A 71 -4.35 -3.34 -19.87
CA LEU A 71 -4.53 -4.15 -18.67
C LEU A 71 -3.93 -5.53 -18.91
N LYS A 72 -3.03 -5.96 -18.02
CA LYS A 72 -2.45 -7.29 -18.05
C LYS A 72 -2.63 -7.98 -16.70
N ARG A 73 -3.14 -9.21 -16.70
CA ARG A 73 -3.12 -10.07 -15.51
C ARG A 73 -1.72 -10.68 -15.36
N ILE A 74 -1.15 -10.57 -14.19
CA ILE A 74 0.20 -11.06 -13.87
C ILE A 74 0.14 -12.41 -13.16
N THR A 75 -0.74 -12.55 -12.16
CA THR A 75 -0.87 -13.81 -11.42
C THR A 75 -2.16 -14.55 -11.82
N SER A 76 -2.14 -15.87 -11.70
CA SER A 76 -3.27 -16.73 -12.05
C SER A 76 -3.34 -17.93 -11.09
N GLY A 77 -4.49 -18.62 -11.06
CA GLY A 77 -4.76 -19.77 -10.19
C GLY A 77 -5.95 -19.52 -9.28
N ASP A 78 -6.11 -20.37 -8.27
CA ASP A 78 -7.24 -20.39 -7.35
C ASP A 78 -6.93 -19.73 -5.99
N ALA A 79 -5.77 -19.08 -5.86
CA ALA A 79 -5.35 -18.34 -4.68
C ALA A 79 -5.79 -16.87 -4.74
N ASN A 80 -5.82 -16.22 -3.60
CA ASN A 80 -5.90 -14.76 -3.52
C ASN A 80 -4.47 -14.21 -3.52
N ASP A 81 -4.17 -13.42 -4.53
CA ASP A 81 -2.89 -12.73 -4.70
C ASP A 81 -3.15 -11.22 -4.52
N ILE A 82 -2.59 -10.63 -3.46
CA ILE A 82 -2.91 -9.27 -3.00
C ILE A 82 -1.65 -8.46 -2.68
N THR A 83 -1.81 -7.16 -2.47
CA THR A 83 -0.76 -6.21 -2.03
C THR A 83 0.51 -6.26 -2.87
N PRO A 84 0.41 -6.03 -4.21
CA PRO A 84 1.58 -6.05 -5.08
C PRO A 84 2.52 -4.88 -4.82
N GLU A 85 3.83 -5.12 -4.92
CA GLU A 85 4.87 -4.11 -4.76
C GLU A 85 5.98 -4.32 -5.79
N TRP A 86 6.26 -3.31 -6.63
CA TRP A 86 7.30 -3.37 -7.65
C TRP A 86 8.70 -3.43 -7.05
N SER A 87 9.56 -4.27 -7.64
CA SER A 87 11.00 -4.21 -7.38
C SER A 87 11.60 -2.88 -7.88
N PRO A 88 12.66 -2.35 -7.23
CA PRO A 88 13.27 -1.07 -7.62
C PRO A 88 13.83 -1.05 -9.04
N ASP A 89 14.22 -2.22 -9.58
CA ASP A 89 14.71 -2.36 -10.95
C ASP A 89 13.57 -2.56 -11.99
N GLY A 90 12.32 -2.68 -11.51
CA GLY A 90 11.13 -2.81 -12.35
C GLY A 90 10.98 -4.15 -13.07
N LYS A 91 11.66 -5.20 -12.63
CA LYS A 91 11.60 -6.51 -13.30
C LYS A 91 10.65 -7.49 -12.62
N GLU A 92 10.37 -7.30 -11.35
CA GLU A 92 9.60 -8.22 -10.52
C GLU A 92 8.54 -7.48 -9.70
N ILE A 93 7.56 -8.24 -9.22
CA ILE A 93 6.53 -7.79 -8.29
C ILE A 93 6.50 -8.75 -7.10
N ALA A 94 6.70 -8.23 -5.89
CA ALA A 94 6.41 -8.97 -4.66
C ALA A 94 4.92 -8.86 -4.36
N PHE A 95 4.31 -9.92 -3.84
CA PHE A 95 2.89 -9.96 -3.49
C PHE A 95 2.62 -10.96 -2.37
N VAL A 96 1.47 -10.87 -1.74
CA VAL A 96 0.99 -11.84 -0.76
C VAL A 96 0.08 -12.84 -1.46
N SER A 97 0.21 -14.13 -1.10
CA SER A 97 -0.64 -15.19 -1.63
C SER A 97 -0.99 -16.22 -0.57
N ASP A 98 -2.25 -16.67 -0.57
CA ASP A 98 -2.76 -17.75 0.30
C ASP A 98 -2.63 -19.15 -0.31
N ARG A 99 -1.89 -19.32 -1.42
CA ARG A 99 -1.74 -20.58 -2.19
C ARG A 99 -1.16 -21.76 -1.42
N THR A 100 -0.50 -21.49 -0.31
CA THR A 100 0.09 -22.52 0.58
C THR A 100 -0.73 -22.77 1.83
N GLY A 101 -1.91 -22.14 1.94
CA GLY A 101 -2.82 -22.26 3.09
C GLY A 101 -2.64 -21.18 4.16
N HIS A 102 -1.61 -20.35 4.03
CA HIS A 102 -1.33 -19.16 4.84
C HIS A 102 -0.94 -18.01 3.92
N ASN A 103 -1.06 -16.77 4.39
CA ASN A 103 -0.57 -15.62 3.66
C ASN A 103 0.96 -15.61 3.69
N GLU A 104 1.57 -15.83 2.54
CA GLU A 104 3.01 -15.85 2.37
C GLU A 104 3.42 -14.87 1.28
N ILE A 105 4.67 -14.43 1.32
CA ILE A 105 5.21 -13.51 0.32
C ILE A 105 5.80 -14.31 -0.83
N PHE A 106 5.42 -13.92 -2.03
CA PHE A 106 5.90 -14.43 -3.30
C PHE A 106 6.48 -13.30 -4.14
N VAL A 107 7.30 -13.65 -5.10
CA VAL A 107 7.79 -12.76 -6.15
C VAL A 107 7.48 -13.37 -7.51
N VAL A 108 7.07 -12.53 -8.46
CA VAL A 108 6.73 -12.93 -9.83
C VAL A 108 7.43 -12.00 -10.83
N ASP A 109 7.88 -12.55 -11.96
CA ASP A 109 8.36 -11.78 -13.11
C ASP A 109 7.18 -11.08 -13.84
N LEU A 110 7.48 -10.09 -14.67
CA LEU A 110 6.43 -9.35 -15.41
C LEU A 110 5.76 -10.17 -16.51
N ALA A 111 6.32 -11.31 -16.88
CA ALA A 111 5.67 -12.25 -17.80
C ALA A 111 4.56 -13.04 -17.09
N GLY A 112 4.66 -13.19 -15.75
CA GLY A 112 3.80 -14.06 -14.94
C GLY A 112 4.20 -15.53 -15.03
N THR A 113 5.42 -15.82 -15.50
CA THR A 113 5.90 -17.18 -15.77
C THR A 113 6.76 -17.76 -14.67
N THR A 114 7.52 -16.92 -13.98
CA THR A 114 8.40 -17.32 -12.89
C THR A 114 7.83 -16.79 -11.58
N VAL A 115 7.29 -17.69 -10.77
CA VAL A 115 6.79 -17.37 -9.42
C VAL A 115 7.61 -18.15 -8.41
N HIS A 116 8.18 -17.48 -7.41
CA HIS A 116 8.88 -18.15 -6.32
C HIS A 116 8.41 -17.65 -4.96
N GLN A 117 8.45 -18.53 -3.98
CA GLN A 117 8.05 -18.25 -2.61
C GLN A 117 9.24 -17.66 -1.84
N VAL A 118 9.00 -16.54 -1.14
CA VAL A 118 10.02 -15.85 -0.33
C VAL A 118 9.90 -16.24 1.15
N THR A 119 8.67 -16.34 1.67
CA THR A 119 8.45 -16.76 3.06
C THR A 119 7.73 -18.10 3.11
N ASN A 120 8.07 -18.94 4.10
CA ASN A 120 7.50 -20.28 4.26
C ASN A 120 7.55 -20.75 5.72
N ASP A 121 6.97 -19.96 6.62
CA ASP A 121 6.95 -20.29 8.06
C ASP A 121 5.57 -20.66 8.58
N LYS A 122 4.57 -20.75 7.69
CA LYS A 122 3.19 -21.16 7.99
C LYS A 122 2.48 -20.20 8.95
N SER A 123 2.86 -18.93 8.91
CA SER A 123 2.17 -17.84 9.59
C SER A 123 1.74 -16.78 8.57
N ASP A 124 0.95 -15.80 8.98
CA ASP A 124 0.60 -14.70 8.09
C ASP A 124 1.79 -13.75 7.92
N ASN A 125 2.27 -13.66 6.68
CA ASN A 125 3.31 -12.75 6.20
C ASN A 125 2.70 -11.80 5.18
N ILE A 126 2.59 -10.51 5.50
CA ILE A 126 1.80 -9.53 4.76
C ILE A 126 2.54 -8.20 4.56
N HIS A 127 2.02 -7.35 3.67
CA HIS A 127 2.49 -5.99 3.38
C HIS A 127 3.98 -5.94 3.00
N PRO A 128 4.41 -6.64 1.95
CA PRO A 128 5.78 -6.59 1.48
C PRO A 128 6.14 -5.20 0.94
N HIS A 129 7.39 -4.79 1.13
CA HIS A 129 7.97 -3.61 0.49
C HIS A 129 9.47 -3.85 0.23
N TRP A 130 9.94 -3.49 -0.96
CA TRP A 130 11.34 -3.66 -1.32
C TRP A 130 12.24 -2.62 -0.64
N SER A 131 13.46 -3.02 -0.27
CA SER A 131 14.52 -2.05 0.02
C SER A 131 14.91 -1.29 -1.25
N PRO A 132 15.36 -0.02 -1.16
CA PRO A 132 15.69 0.79 -2.34
C PRO A 132 16.78 0.19 -3.24
N ASP A 133 17.67 -0.62 -2.67
CA ASP A 133 18.72 -1.35 -3.38
C ASP A 133 18.28 -2.70 -3.95
N GLY A 134 17.02 -3.11 -3.70
CA GLY A 134 16.47 -4.38 -4.14
C GLY A 134 17.02 -5.62 -3.44
N GLN A 135 17.87 -5.44 -2.41
CA GLN A 135 18.55 -6.58 -1.76
C GLN A 135 17.69 -7.24 -0.68
N ARG A 136 16.62 -6.57 -0.23
CA ARG A 136 15.74 -7.09 0.82
C ARG A 136 14.27 -6.73 0.56
N ILE A 137 13.40 -7.55 1.14
CA ILE A 137 11.96 -7.28 1.28
C ILE A 137 11.66 -7.15 2.76
N ILE A 138 11.04 -6.02 3.16
CA ILE A 138 10.53 -5.80 4.51
C ILE A 138 9.03 -6.16 4.51
N TYR A 139 8.54 -6.76 5.59
CA TYR A 139 7.17 -7.24 5.69
C TYR A 139 6.73 -7.37 7.16
N CYS A 140 5.45 -7.61 7.38
CA CYS A 140 4.91 -7.95 8.69
C CYS A 140 4.72 -9.46 8.79
N SER A 141 5.01 -10.03 9.96
CA SER A 141 4.85 -11.45 10.23
C SER A 141 4.18 -11.71 11.57
N ALA A 142 3.26 -12.66 11.59
CA ALA A 142 2.63 -13.17 12.80
C ALA A 142 3.38 -14.37 13.42
N ARG A 143 4.57 -14.74 12.90
CA ARG A 143 5.32 -15.96 13.31
C ARG A 143 5.70 -16.05 14.76
N ASP A 144 5.81 -14.92 15.45
CA ASP A 144 6.14 -14.89 16.87
C ASP A 144 4.92 -14.89 17.80
N ASN A 145 3.74 -15.06 17.22
CA ASN A 145 2.52 -15.20 17.99
C ASN A 145 2.42 -16.62 18.53
N PRO A 146 2.69 -16.87 19.83
CA PRO A 146 2.84 -18.24 20.36
C PRO A 146 1.52 -19.01 20.38
N ASP A 147 0.40 -18.34 20.21
CA ASP A 147 -0.91 -18.97 20.20
C ASP A 147 -1.92 -18.09 19.49
N GLN A 148 -2.18 -18.40 18.22
CA GLN A 148 -3.21 -17.71 17.42
C GLN A 148 -4.61 -17.86 18.05
N SER A 149 -4.79 -18.79 19.00
CA SER A 149 -6.05 -19.04 19.69
C SER A 149 -6.21 -18.25 20.98
N SER A 150 -5.15 -17.68 21.53
CA SER A 150 -5.13 -17.09 22.89
C SER A 150 -4.84 -15.60 22.96
N ALA A 151 -4.68 -14.90 21.83
CA ALA A 151 -4.59 -13.44 21.82
C ALA A 151 -6.00 -12.84 22.04
N PRO A 152 -6.36 -12.35 23.24
CA PRO A 152 -7.72 -11.89 23.53
C PRO A 152 -8.13 -10.66 22.70
N GLU A 153 -7.25 -10.01 21.98
CA GLU A 153 -7.51 -8.75 21.26
C GLU A 153 -6.72 -8.51 19.98
N GLY A 154 -6.27 -9.54 19.26
CA GLY A 154 -5.69 -9.33 17.93
C GLY A 154 -4.31 -9.94 17.75
N GLU A 155 -4.04 -10.27 16.51
CA GLU A 155 -2.80 -10.84 16.05
C GLU A 155 -1.63 -9.89 16.35
N ILE A 156 -0.54 -10.45 16.92
CA ILE A 156 0.73 -9.73 17.05
C ILE A 156 1.42 -9.78 15.70
N TYR A 157 1.73 -8.62 15.13
CA TYR A 157 2.54 -8.52 13.93
C TYR A 157 3.83 -7.79 14.26
N GLU A 158 4.94 -8.42 13.90
CA GLU A 158 6.26 -7.81 13.97
C GLU A 158 6.83 -7.58 12.57
N ILE A 159 7.70 -6.59 12.46
CA ILE A 159 8.36 -6.28 11.20
C ILE A 159 9.60 -7.15 11.05
N TYR A 160 9.70 -7.76 9.88
CA TYR A 160 10.83 -8.61 9.44
C TYR A 160 11.39 -8.10 8.14
N THR A 161 12.60 -8.51 7.84
CA THR A 161 13.22 -8.34 6.53
C THR A 161 13.84 -9.66 6.09
N VAL A 162 13.85 -9.93 4.78
CA VAL A 162 14.32 -11.16 4.17
C VAL A 162 14.97 -10.84 2.82
N LYS A 163 15.92 -11.65 2.34
CA LYS A 163 16.39 -11.54 0.96
C LYS A 163 15.33 -12.03 -0.02
N PRO A 164 15.30 -11.55 -1.28
CA PRO A 164 14.32 -12.00 -2.26
C PRO A 164 14.32 -13.50 -2.51
N ASP A 165 15.46 -14.18 -2.32
CA ASP A 165 15.60 -15.64 -2.41
C ASP A 165 15.05 -16.41 -1.19
N GLY A 166 14.48 -15.71 -0.21
CA GLY A 166 13.93 -16.29 1.02
C GLY A 166 14.96 -16.52 2.14
N SER A 167 16.22 -16.28 1.90
CA SER A 167 17.27 -16.44 2.92
C SER A 167 17.40 -15.23 3.85
N ASP A 168 18.08 -15.41 4.98
CA ASP A 168 18.49 -14.35 5.90
C ASP A 168 17.30 -13.53 6.45
N ALA A 169 16.20 -14.21 6.85
CA ALA A 169 15.09 -13.57 7.51
C ALA A 169 15.51 -13.02 8.88
N THR A 170 15.29 -11.72 9.11
CA THR A 170 15.72 -11.02 10.32
C THR A 170 14.56 -10.21 10.90
N ARG A 171 14.29 -10.38 12.21
CA ARG A 171 13.30 -9.62 12.95
C ARG A 171 13.80 -8.22 13.28
N ILE A 172 13.02 -7.20 12.94
CA ILE A 172 13.33 -5.78 13.15
C ILE A 172 12.67 -5.25 14.42
N THR A 173 11.35 -5.46 14.60
CA THR A 173 10.64 -5.04 15.82
C THR A 173 10.51 -6.19 16.83
N LYS A 174 10.49 -5.88 18.15
CA LYS A 174 10.51 -6.89 19.22
C LYS A 174 9.62 -6.49 20.41
N ASP A 175 8.63 -5.63 20.18
CA ASP A 175 7.83 -5.07 21.27
C ASP A 175 6.50 -5.79 21.50
N LYS A 176 6.27 -6.90 20.80
CA LYS A 176 5.05 -7.72 20.88
C LYS A 176 3.77 -6.90 20.59
N GLY A 177 3.90 -5.96 19.65
CA GLY A 177 2.82 -5.07 19.23
C GLY A 177 2.20 -5.47 17.89
N ILE A 178 1.31 -4.62 17.41
CA ILE A 178 0.79 -4.70 16.04
C ILE A 178 1.54 -3.65 15.22
N ASN A 179 2.61 -4.09 14.57
CA ASN A 179 3.48 -3.28 13.71
C ASN A 179 3.26 -3.70 12.25
N THR A 180 2.65 -2.86 11.43
CA THR A 180 2.22 -3.21 10.07
C THR A 180 2.54 -2.13 9.05
N TYR A 181 2.40 -2.46 7.76
CA TYR A 181 2.65 -1.55 6.64
C TYR A 181 4.03 -0.88 6.66
N PRO A 182 5.13 -1.64 6.84
CA PRO A 182 6.46 -1.06 6.83
C PRO A 182 6.84 -0.56 5.44
N SER A 183 7.62 0.52 5.38
CA SER A 183 8.16 1.06 4.12
C SER A 183 9.50 1.72 4.37
N TYR A 184 10.52 1.36 3.60
CA TYR A 184 11.81 2.02 3.63
C TYR A 184 11.74 3.45 3.10
N SER A 185 12.54 4.35 3.68
CA SER A 185 12.85 5.64 3.05
C SER A 185 13.65 5.42 1.76
N PRO A 186 13.61 6.36 0.79
CA PRO A 186 14.33 6.20 -0.48
C PRO A 186 15.83 5.97 -0.35
N ASP A 187 16.44 6.42 0.74
CA ASP A 187 17.86 6.22 1.06
C ASP A 187 18.13 4.97 1.92
N GLY A 188 17.08 4.20 2.26
CA GLY A 188 17.16 2.99 3.06
C GLY A 188 17.46 3.18 4.55
N ARG A 189 17.70 4.42 5.02
CA ARG A 189 18.13 4.69 6.39
C ARG A 189 17.01 4.60 7.43
N PHE A 190 15.76 4.79 7.00
CA PHE A 190 14.61 4.81 7.89
C PHE A 190 13.52 3.85 7.40
N ILE A 191 12.68 3.44 8.35
CA ILE A 191 11.46 2.67 8.09
C ILE A 191 10.29 3.45 8.69
N VAL A 192 9.28 3.79 7.87
CA VAL A 192 7.98 4.24 8.35
C VAL A 192 7.05 3.03 8.46
N PHE A 193 6.21 2.99 9.50
CA PHE A 193 5.29 1.89 9.73
C PHE A 193 4.08 2.34 10.55
N ARG A 194 3.02 1.57 10.50
CA ARG A 194 1.87 1.71 11.38
C ARG A 194 2.09 0.91 12.65
N LYS A 195 1.79 1.51 13.80
CA LYS A 195 1.80 0.85 15.10
C LYS A 195 0.49 1.09 15.83
N ILE A 196 -0.09 0.03 16.41
CA ILE A 196 -1.21 0.16 17.32
C ILE A 196 -0.67 0.30 18.74
N ILE A 197 -1.12 1.34 19.44
CA ILE A 197 -0.73 1.65 20.81
C ILE A 197 -1.97 1.73 21.72
N GLY A 198 -1.80 1.37 22.99
CA GLY A 198 -2.86 1.47 24.00
C GLY A 198 -4.18 0.84 23.58
N ASN A 199 -5.28 1.57 23.75
CA ASN A 199 -6.64 1.12 23.45
C ASN A 199 -6.97 1.17 21.95
N LYS A 200 -6.18 0.50 21.11
CA LYS A 200 -6.38 0.42 19.64
C LYS A 200 -6.16 1.73 18.88
N ASN A 201 -5.40 2.68 19.44
CA ASN A 201 -5.00 3.86 18.69
C ASN A 201 -3.96 3.50 17.64
N SER A 202 -4.23 3.80 16.38
CA SER A 202 -3.38 3.51 15.23
C SER A 202 -2.58 4.74 14.85
N GLU A 203 -1.26 4.65 14.88
CA GLU A 203 -0.34 5.76 14.68
C GLU A 203 0.73 5.44 13.62
N VAL A 204 1.24 6.47 12.96
CA VAL A 204 2.40 6.38 12.08
C VAL A 204 3.67 6.59 12.89
N PHE A 205 4.56 5.60 12.84
CA PHE A 205 5.87 5.62 13.47
C PHE A 205 6.97 5.64 12.43
N VAL A 206 8.13 6.13 12.83
CA VAL A 206 9.39 5.99 12.09
C VAL A 206 10.46 5.43 13.01
N MET A 207 11.35 4.60 12.46
CA MET A 207 12.54 4.05 13.15
C MET A 207 13.74 4.05 12.19
N ASN A 208 14.94 3.86 12.71
CA ASN A 208 16.12 3.59 11.89
C ASN A 208 15.95 2.27 11.11
N GLY A 209 16.68 2.10 10.01
CA GLY A 209 16.63 0.88 9.18
C GLY A 209 16.99 -0.42 9.91
N ASP A 210 17.71 -0.30 11.02
CA ASP A 210 18.06 -1.42 11.93
C ASP A 210 17.01 -1.70 13.01
N GLY A 211 15.89 -0.95 13.02
CA GLY A 211 14.82 -1.05 14.01
C GLY A 211 15.03 -0.22 15.28
N SER A 212 16.14 0.46 15.42
CA SER A 212 16.42 1.30 16.59
C SER A 212 15.66 2.64 16.57
N SER A 213 15.52 3.27 17.75
CA SER A 213 14.99 4.62 17.91
C SER A 213 13.58 4.86 17.31
N PRO A 214 12.58 4.01 17.59
CA PRO A 214 11.22 4.24 17.11
C PRO A 214 10.62 5.49 17.75
N ARG A 215 9.95 6.32 16.93
CA ARG A 215 9.23 7.52 17.41
C ARG A 215 7.90 7.68 16.69
N ASN A 216 6.89 8.15 17.39
CA ASN A 216 5.57 8.47 16.87
C ASN A 216 5.62 9.79 16.06
N LEU A 217 5.08 9.78 14.84
CA LEU A 217 4.99 10.96 13.98
C LEU A 217 3.65 11.66 14.04
N THR A 218 2.57 10.94 14.33
CA THR A 218 1.21 11.48 14.23
C THR A 218 0.65 11.90 15.58
N ASN A 219 0.86 11.12 16.64
CA ASN A 219 0.41 11.40 18.01
C ASN A 219 -1.00 12.03 18.07
N ASN A 220 -1.98 11.33 17.51
CA ASN A 220 -3.35 11.79 17.32
C ASN A 220 -4.34 10.68 17.72
N PRO A 221 -5.48 10.98 18.37
CA PRO A 221 -6.45 9.95 18.76
C PRO A 221 -7.19 9.28 17.59
N ALA A 222 -7.05 9.79 16.37
CA ALA A 222 -7.62 9.21 15.17
C ALA A 222 -6.79 8.01 14.69
N PHE A 223 -7.37 7.20 13.83
CA PHE A 223 -6.63 6.20 13.09
C PHE A 223 -5.70 6.86 12.08
N ASP A 224 -4.41 6.55 12.14
CA ASP A 224 -3.39 6.95 11.17
C ASP A 224 -2.64 5.71 10.68
N GLY A 225 -2.51 5.53 9.34
CA GLY A 225 -1.87 4.33 8.79
C GLY A 225 -1.55 4.42 7.30
N TRP A 226 -1.10 3.30 6.72
CA TRP A 226 -0.72 3.17 5.31
C TRP A 226 0.33 4.19 4.85
N ALA A 227 1.29 4.51 5.71
CA ALA A 227 2.27 5.56 5.47
C ALA A 227 3.29 5.17 4.40
N ARG A 228 3.65 6.13 3.52
CA ARG A 228 4.67 5.97 2.47
C ARG A 228 5.50 7.24 2.31
N TRP A 229 6.77 7.06 2.09
CA TRP A 229 7.71 8.16 1.81
C TRP A 229 7.50 8.76 0.43
N SER A 230 7.69 10.08 0.30
CA SER A 230 7.88 10.71 -1.01
C SER A 230 9.21 10.25 -1.64
N PRO A 231 9.35 10.25 -2.99
CA PRO A 231 10.58 9.78 -3.65
C PRO A 231 11.85 10.54 -3.25
N ASP A 232 11.71 11.79 -2.81
CA ASP A 232 12.83 12.61 -2.32
C ASP A 232 13.08 12.48 -0.79
N GLY A 233 12.29 11.64 -0.10
CA GLY A 233 12.40 11.41 1.34
C GLY A 233 11.99 12.58 2.22
N SER A 234 11.51 13.70 1.66
CA SER A 234 11.20 14.91 2.44
C SER A 234 9.83 14.88 3.11
N ARG A 235 8.90 14.05 2.63
CA ARG A 235 7.51 13.99 3.07
C ARG A 235 7.03 12.54 3.23
N ILE A 236 5.92 12.40 3.97
CA ILE A 236 5.20 11.14 4.16
C ILE A 236 3.74 11.38 3.81
N VAL A 237 3.16 10.52 2.96
CA VAL A 237 1.72 10.43 2.72
C VAL A 237 1.14 9.33 3.61
N PHE A 238 -0.09 9.52 4.12
CA PHE A 238 -0.75 8.54 4.99
C PHE A 238 -2.27 8.71 4.94
N GLY A 239 -3.00 7.66 5.33
CA GLY A 239 -4.44 7.71 5.50
C GLY A 239 -4.82 8.02 6.96
N SER A 240 -5.88 8.81 7.17
CA SER A 240 -6.36 9.18 8.50
C SER A 240 -7.84 9.51 8.51
N ASN A 241 -8.53 9.19 9.62
CA ASN A 241 -9.90 9.63 9.85
C ASN A 241 -10.00 10.83 10.82
N ARG A 242 -8.90 11.57 11.04
CA ARG A 242 -8.86 12.74 11.95
C ARG A 242 -9.81 13.88 11.56
N GLY A 243 -10.32 13.89 10.35
CA GLY A 243 -11.28 14.87 9.86
C GLY A 243 -12.75 14.49 10.06
N GLY A 244 -13.04 13.32 10.61
CA GLY A 244 -14.40 12.80 10.76
C GLY A 244 -14.47 11.28 10.78
N THR A 245 -15.54 10.71 10.23
CA THR A 245 -15.73 9.25 10.14
C THR A 245 -15.06 8.63 8.91
N ASP A 246 -14.91 9.41 7.84
CA ASP A 246 -14.33 8.98 6.58
C ASP A 246 -12.80 9.01 6.66
N TYR A 247 -12.15 8.04 6.01
CA TYR A 247 -10.69 8.06 5.85
C TYR A 247 -10.32 8.96 4.68
N GLU A 248 -9.37 9.85 4.92
CA GLU A 248 -8.84 10.77 3.92
C GLU A 248 -7.32 10.68 3.85
N ILE A 249 -6.77 11.16 2.75
CA ILE A 249 -5.34 11.16 2.53
C ILE A 249 -4.73 12.47 3.06
N TYR A 250 -3.64 12.34 3.79
CA TYR A 250 -2.87 13.42 4.38
C TYR A 250 -1.41 13.34 3.95
N VAL A 251 -0.75 14.47 3.95
CA VAL A 251 0.70 14.59 3.76
C VAL A 251 1.30 15.34 4.93
N MET A 252 2.49 14.93 5.38
CA MET A 252 3.28 15.62 6.40
C MET A 252 4.74 15.66 5.99
N ASN A 253 5.53 16.55 6.61
CA ASN A 253 6.99 16.49 6.51
C ASN A 253 7.51 15.18 7.13
N ALA A 254 8.68 14.71 6.69
CA ALA A 254 9.32 13.48 7.19
C ALA A 254 9.52 13.45 8.72
N GLY A 255 9.55 14.62 9.35
CA GLY A 255 9.63 14.79 10.80
C GLY A 255 8.31 14.72 11.55
N GLY A 256 7.15 14.58 10.87
CA GLY A 256 5.81 14.57 11.46
C GLY A 256 5.13 15.94 11.54
N SER A 257 5.79 17.03 11.11
CA SER A 257 5.23 18.39 11.10
C SER A 257 4.43 18.69 9.83
N SER A 258 3.68 19.82 9.84
CA SER A 258 2.96 20.34 8.67
C SER A 258 1.96 19.35 8.05
N VAL A 259 1.15 18.73 8.90
CA VAL A 259 0.11 17.77 8.46
C VAL A 259 -0.96 18.51 7.66
N GLN A 260 -1.17 18.09 6.42
CA GLN A 260 -2.15 18.67 5.49
C GLN A 260 -3.05 17.57 4.91
N ARG A 261 -4.38 17.75 4.99
CA ARG A 261 -5.36 16.95 4.26
C ARG A 261 -5.30 17.30 2.77
N ILE A 262 -5.29 16.28 1.90
CA ILE A 262 -5.20 16.46 0.45
C ILE A 262 -6.39 15.89 -0.31
N THR A 263 -7.27 15.11 0.32
CA THR A 263 -8.55 14.64 -0.24
C THR A 263 -9.72 15.13 0.59
N GLU A 264 -10.89 15.30 -0.06
CA GLU A 264 -12.18 15.59 0.55
C GLU A 264 -13.26 14.80 -0.20
N LEU A 265 -13.20 13.46 -0.07
CA LEU A 265 -14.10 12.54 -0.74
C LEU A 265 -14.93 11.79 0.30
N HIS A 266 -16.23 11.58 0.00
CA HIS A 266 -17.04 10.71 0.85
C HIS A 266 -16.69 9.25 0.59
N GLY A 267 -16.39 8.51 1.67
CA GLY A 267 -16.05 7.11 1.62
C GLY A 267 -14.70 6.82 2.30
N ARG A 268 -14.10 5.71 1.95
CA ARG A 268 -12.83 5.28 2.53
C ARG A 268 -11.70 5.50 1.53
N ASN A 269 -10.78 6.41 1.84
CA ASN A 269 -9.58 6.70 1.06
C ASN A 269 -8.36 6.15 1.82
N THR A 270 -7.70 5.14 1.27
CA THR A 270 -6.64 4.38 1.96
C THR A 270 -5.45 4.07 1.05
N SER A 271 -4.42 3.45 1.60
CA SER A 271 -3.25 2.91 0.87
C SER A 271 -2.58 3.90 -0.11
N PRO A 272 -2.32 5.17 0.31
CA PRO A 272 -1.75 6.14 -0.60
C PRO A 272 -0.30 5.82 -0.96
N LYS A 273 0.07 6.05 -2.24
CA LYS A 273 1.45 5.87 -2.74
C LYS A 273 1.84 7.00 -3.69
N TRP A 274 3.05 7.50 -3.54
CA TRP A 274 3.63 8.50 -4.43
C TRP A 274 3.99 7.90 -5.78
N SER A 275 3.77 8.64 -6.87
CA SER A 275 4.43 8.35 -8.14
C SER A 275 5.94 8.57 -8.03
N PRO A 276 6.79 7.84 -8.78
CA PRO A 276 8.25 7.96 -8.68
C PRO A 276 8.80 9.36 -8.97
N ASP A 277 8.09 10.17 -9.77
CA ASP A 277 8.45 11.56 -10.05
C ASP A 277 7.95 12.55 -8.97
N GLY A 278 7.24 12.06 -7.95
CA GLY A 278 6.70 12.85 -6.85
C GLY A 278 5.57 13.80 -7.21
N LYS A 279 5.01 13.71 -8.43
CA LYS A 279 3.98 14.64 -8.90
C LYS A 279 2.56 14.18 -8.61
N LYS A 280 2.35 12.88 -8.43
CA LYS A 280 1.05 12.29 -8.17
C LYS A 280 1.06 11.40 -6.93
N ILE A 281 -0.14 11.19 -6.39
CA ILE A 281 -0.40 10.23 -5.33
C ILE A 281 -1.57 9.36 -5.80
N SER A 282 -1.38 8.03 -5.85
CA SER A 282 -2.46 7.06 -6.00
C SER A 282 -3.01 6.66 -4.64
N PHE A 283 -4.27 6.27 -4.58
CA PHE A 283 -4.91 5.78 -3.37
C PHE A 283 -6.16 4.96 -3.74
N ASP A 284 -6.57 4.09 -2.83
CA ASP A 284 -7.80 3.32 -2.95
C ASP A 284 -8.98 4.18 -2.48
N HIS A 285 -10.03 4.27 -3.30
CA HIS A 285 -11.28 4.94 -2.96
C HIS A 285 -12.42 3.93 -2.94
N ALA A 286 -12.96 3.68 -1.77
CA ALA A 286 -14.11 2.80 -1.59
C ALA A 286 -15.36 3.60 -1.20
N ALA A 287 -16.39 3.51 -2.02
CA ALA A 287 -17.69 4.12 -1.80
C ALA A 287 -18.80 3.27 -2.42
N GLN A 288 -19.96 3.21 -1.78
CA GLN A 288 -21.17 2.54 -2.30
C GLN A 288 -20.96 1.06 -2.69
N GLY A 289 -20.03 0.36 -2.03
CA GLY A 289 -19.74 -1.06 -2.30
C GLY A 289 -18.82 -1.30 -3.50
N GLU A 290 -18.20 -0.27 -4.04
CA GLU A 290 -17.14 -0.34 -5.06
C GLU A 290 -15.83 0.16 -4.48
N CYS A 291 -14.71 -0.37 -4.95
CA CYS A 291 -13.38 0.13 -4.65
C CYS A 291 -12.56 0.24 -5.93
N ASP A 292 -11.96 1.41 -6.16
CA ASP A 292 -11.13 1.70 -7.32
C ASP A 292 -9.91 2.53 -6.93
N ILE A 293 -8.90 2.51 -7.80
CA ILE A 293 -7.68 3.28 -7.64
C ILE A 293 -7.85 4.67 -8.25
N PHE A 294 -7.62 5.68 -7.44
CA PHE A 294 -7.67 7.09 -7.83
C PHE A 294 -6.27 7.70 -7.81
N THR A 295 -6.09 8.77 -8.57
CA THR A 295 -4.87 9.58 -8.50
C THR A 295 -5.21 11.06 -8.34
N ILE A 296 -4.40 11.77 -7.56
CA ILE A 296 -4.45 13.23 -7.41
C ILE A 296 -3.05 13.82 -7.63
N ASP A 297 -3.00 15.10 -7.93
CA ASP A 297 -1.72 15.82 -7.97
C ASP A 297 -1.17 16.00 -6.55
N ALA A 298 0.10 15.73 -6.39
CA ALA A 298 0.79 15.93 -5.13
C ALA A 298 0.81 17.43 -4.75
N PRO A 299 0.68 17.80 -3.47
CA PRO A 299 0.77 19.20 -3.06
C PRO A 299 2.15 19.75 -3.39
N GLN A 300 2.19 20.98 -3.87
CA GLN A 300 3.46 21.71 -4.08
C GLN A 300 4.20 21.86 -2.74
N LYS A 301 5.55 21.91 -2.79
CA LYS A 301 6.39 22.16 -1.60
C LYS A 301 6.22 23.57 -1.08
#